data_fad8933a7d86c7d8f2f4be2bad4dde86
#
_entry.id   fad8933a7d86c7d8f2f4be2bad4dde86
#
_cell.length_a   1.000
_cell.length_b   1.000
_cell.length_c   1.000
_cell.angle_alpha   90.00
_cell.angle_beta   90.00
_cell.angle_gamma   90.00
#
_symmetry.space_group_name_H-M   'P 1'
#
loop_
_entity.id
_entity.type
_entity.pdbx_description
1 polymer ?
#
loop_
_entity_poly.entity_id
_entity_poly.type
_entity_poly.pdbx_seq_one_letter_code
_entity_poly.pdbx_strand_id
1 'polypeptide(L)'
;MTSFAELLAGRRGLEFVKHAVLTFAGTWAKPGTGYPSWIVAGAIDALEAPIYEVPVQAPWSFGFIGSPDPKAPSYEESVQIAVEWAIAWILAHPFQTFAMVGYSQGAEAMSRVLLEIITPGGRLYHLRHNFIGGVTVGNPMREENHSGPGLLHSAGRGIAAKRLTNTPDTVVDIINEGDMYGQVPAGPKVLDKQAGDNITACYMAAVQLGLDINAATAVLAALTGKGGLAEQVLELLAKPLNVVALGKSITIALQFVAQNPPTAPHITYEWRPVHADGRTGIQYAVDHLGAIAAAPAAA
;
A
#
# COMPACT_ATOMS: atom_id res chain seq x y z
N MET A 1 25.27 -26.99 40.69
CA MET A 1 25.37 -26.02 39.59
C MET A 1 24.23 -26.33 38.61
N THR A 2 23.25 -25.48 38.55
CA THR A 2 22.13 -25.62 37.58
C THR A 2 22.71 -25.40 36.18
N SER A 3 22.50 -26.35 35.28
CA SER A 3 22.97 -26.23 33.91
C SER A 3 22.25 -25.10 33.17
N PHE A 4 22.89 -24.51 32.16
CA PHE A 4 22.28 -23.49 31.30
C PHE A 4 21.00 -24.02 30.64
N ALA A 5 20.93 -25.33 30.36
CA ALA A 5 19.75 -26.00 29.85
C ALA A 5 18.59 -26.03 30.87
N GLU A 6 18.90 -26.22 32.19
CA GLU A 6 17.89 -26.15 33.26
C GLU A 6 17.37 -24.72 33.50
N LEU A 7 18.24 -23.71 33.32
CA LEU A 7 17.87 -22.29 33.32
C LEU A 7 16.97 -21.94 32.16
N LEU A 8 17.19 -22.51 30.99
CA LEU A 8 16.31 -22.37 29.82
C LEU A 8 15.00 -23.18 29.98
N ALA A 9 15.05 -24.37 30.58
CA ALA A 9 13.86 -25.18 30.88
C ALA A 9 12.98 -24.58 31.97
N GLY A 10 13.58 -23.85 32.95
CA GLY A 10 12.86 -23.09 33.99
C GLY A 10 12.16 -21.83 33.47
N ARG A 11 12.47 -21.38 32.26
CA ARG A 11 11.76 -20.30 31.55
C ARG A 11 10.53 -20.78 30.79
N ARG A 12 9.75 -21.72 31.31
CA ARG A 12 8.36 -21.94 30.92
C ARG A 12 7.51 -20.77 31.38
N GLY A 13 7.60 -19.66 30.67
CA GLY A 13 6.92 -18.40 30.99
C GLY A 13 7.52 -17.22 30.26
N LEU A 14 8.40 -17.44 29.26
CA LEU A 14 8.59 -16.44 28.22
C LEU A 14 7.27 -16.40 27.46
N GLU A 15 6.36 -15.50 27.86
CA GLU A 15 5.36 -15.02 26.95
C GLU A 15 6.10 -14.69 25.66
N PHE A 16 5.75 -15.38 24.57
CA PHE A 16 6.31 -15.04 23.26
C PHE A 16 6.03 -13.56 23.07
N VAL A 17 7.08 -12.77 22.96
CA VAL A 17 6.94 -11.33 22.71
C VAL A 17 6.22 -11.21 21.38
N LYS A 18 4.93 -10.84 21.44
CA LYS A 18 4.14 -10.67 20.23
C LYS A 18 4.66 -9.49 19.44
N HIS A 19 4.73 -9.64 18.14
CA HIS A 19 5.05 -8.53 17.24
C HIS A 19 3.83 -7.62 17.09
N ALA A 20 4.04 -6.33 17.13
CA ALA A 20 3.00 -5.36 16.79
C ALA A 20 2.79 -5.34 15.27
N VAL A 21 1.56 -5.27 14.80
CA VAL A 21 1.25 -5.05 13.39
C VAL A 21 0.50 -3.73 13.23
N LEU A 22 1.19 -2.70 12.72
CA LEU A 22 0.56 -1.43 12.42
C LEU A 22 -0.32 -1.60 11.17
N THR A 23 -1.63 -1.35 11.30
CA THR A 23 -2.59 -1.47 10.21
C THR A 23 -3.01 -0.10 9.69
N PHE A 24 -2.82 0.11 8.38
CA PHE A 24 -3.11 1.36 7.67
C PHE A 24 -4.34 1.14 6.78
N ALA A 25 -5.47 1.69 7.18
CA ALA A 25 -6.74 1.48 6.50
C ALA A 25 -6.79 2.18 5.13
N GLY A 26 -7.73 1.75 4.28
CA GLY A 26 -8.01 2.43 3.01
C GLY A 26 -8.84 3.69 3.18
N THR A 27 -9.01 4.46 2.10
CA THR A 27 -9.83 5.68 2.07
C THR A 27 -11.25 5.38 2.57
N TRP A 28 -11.79 6.26 3.42
CA TRP A 28 -13.10 6.21 4.08
C TRP A 28 -13.30 5.05 5.08
N ALA A 29 -12.31 4.20 5.27
CA ALA A 29 -12.38 3.16 6.29
C ALA A 29 -12.08 3.72 7.68
N LYS A 30 -12.61 3.07 8.72
CA LYS A 30 -12.25 3.39 10.10
C LYS A 30 -10.95 2.67 10.46
N PRO A 31 -10.10 3.25 11.35
CA PRO A 31 -8.99 2.52 11.93
C PRO A 31 -9.42 1.16 12.50
N GLY A 32 -8.65 0.12 12.26
CA GLY A 32 -8.99 -1.23 12.71
C GLY A 32 -10.06 -1.94 11.88
N THR A 33 -10.26 -1.53 10.62
CA THR A 33 -11.24 -2.17 9.71
C THR A 33 -10.67 -2.40 8.31
N GLY A 34 -11.35 -3.25 7.53
CA GLY A 34 -11.00 -3.55 6.14
C GLY A 34 -9.86 -4.54 6.00
N TYR A 35 -9.27 -4.60 4.81
CA TYR A 35 -8.26 -5.62 4.47
C TYR A 35 -7.08 -5.71 5.45
N PRO A 36 -6.46 -4.59 5.91
CA PRO A 36 -5.36 -4.70 6.86
C PRO A 36 -5.72 -5.45 8.13
N SER A 37 -6.87 -5.14 8.73
CA SER A 37 -7.35 -5.81 9.95
C SER A 37 -7.77 -7.25 9.69
N TRP A 38 -8.38 -7.55 8.52
CA TRP A 38 -8.74 -8.94 8.17
C TRP A 38 -7.49 -9.81 7.98
N ILE A 39 -6.41 -9.27 7.43
CA ILE A 39 -5.13 -9.97 7.28
C ILE A 39 -4.55 -10.32 8.65
N VAL A 40 -4.54 -9.35 9.58
CA VAL A 40 -4.04 -9.59 10.94
C VAL A 40 -4.90 -10.61 11.68
N ALA A 41 -6.23 -10.45 11.64
CA ALA A 41 -7.14 -11.41 12.26
C ALA A 41 -6.97 -12.81 11.67
N GLY A 42 -6.88 -12.93 10.34
CA GLY A 42 -6.65 -14.21 9.67
C GLY A 42 -5.33 -14.88 10.07
N ALA A 43 -4.24 -14.11 10.23
CA ALA A 43 -2.96 -14.65 10.67
C ALA A 43 -3.01 -15.12 12.14
N ILE A 44 -3.75 -14.44 13.01
CA ILE A 44 -3.96 -14.85 14.40
C ILE A 44 -4.84 -16.13 14.45
N ASP A 45 -5.98 -16.10 13.75
CA ASP A 45 -7.00 -17.16 13.90
C ASP A 45 -6.61 -18.46 13.17
N ALA A 46 -6.00 -18.36 11.99
CA ALA A 46 -5.67 -19.53 11.18
C ALA A 46 -4.26 -20.08 11.40
N LEU A 47 -3.29 -19.22 11.80
CA LEU A 47 -1.88 -19.59 11.90
C LEU A 47 -1.31 -19.44 13.31
N GLU A 48 -2.12 -19.03 14.28
CA GLU A 48 -1.69 -18.76 15.67
C GLU A 48 -0.47 -17.83 15.73
N ALA A 49 -0.35 -16.88 14.76
CA ALA A 49 0.79 -16.00 14.64
C ALA A 49 0.99 -15.18 15.92
N PRO A 50 2.22 -15.03 16.43
CA PRO A 50 2.51 -14.28 17.65
C PRO A 50 2.50 -12.77 17.41
N ILE A 51 1.36 -12.24 17.00
CA ILE A 51 1.13 -10.83 16.64
C ILE A 51 -0.06 -10.23 17.38
N TYR A 52 -0.14 -8.91 17.38
CA TYR A 52 -1.34 -8.15 17.77
C TYR A 52 -1.48 -6.91 16.89
N GLU A 53 -2.73 -6.49 16.66
CA GLU A 53 -3.02 -5.34 15.82
C GLU A 53 -2.81 -4.00 16.56
N VAL A 54 -2.26 -3.03 15.84
CA VAL A 54 -2.14 -1.62 16.24
C VAL A 54 -2.71 -0.75 15.12
N PRO A 55 -4.01 -0.39 15.18
CA PRO A 55 -4.61 0.43 14.13
C PRO A 55 -4.06 1.84 14.13
N VAL A 56 -3.50 2.27 13.00
CA VAL A 56 -3.00 3.63 12.80
C VAL A 56 -4.17 4.62 12.81
N GLN A 57 -4.10 5.61 13.70
CA GLN A 57 -5.16 6.59 13.87
C GLN A 57 -4.99 7.72 12.87
N ALA A 58 -5.83 7.72 11.85
CA ALA A 58 -5.88 8.76 10.83
C ALA A 58 -7.32 8.90 10.31
N PRO A 59 -7.67 10.05 9.72
CA PRO A 59 -9.02 10.29 9.21
C PRO A 59 -9.36 9.45 7.98
N TRP A 60 -8.36 8.96 7.24
CA TRP A 60 -8.50 8.20 5.99
C TRP A 60 -9.45 8.88 5.00
N SER A 61 -9.36 10.20 4.94
CA SER A 61 -10.25 11.06 4.17
C SER A 61 -9.66 11.44 2.80
N PHE A 62 -10.54 11.93 1.94
CA PHE A 62 -10.19 12.48 0.64
C PHE A 62 -10.83 13.88 0.49
N GLY A 63 -10.52 14.81 1.40
CA GLY A 63 -11.19 16.09 1.47
C GLY A 63 -12.67 15.94 1.86
N PHE A 64 -13.51 16.83 1.33
CA PHE A 64 -14.96 16.81 1.54
C PHE A 64 -15.67 15.62 0.86
N ILE A 65 -14.97 14.86 0.07
CA ILE A 65 -15.47 13.77 -0.74
C ILE A 65 -15.72 12.53 0.10
N GLY A 66 -16.97 12.02 0.05
CA GLY A 66 -17.39 10.89 0.86
C GLY A 66 -17.41 11.21 2.36
N SER A 67 -17.21 12.48 2.75
CA SER A 67 -17.29 12.98 4.13
C SER A 67 -18.47 13.93 4.30
N PRO A 68 -19.24 13.83 5.39
CA PRO A 68 -20.24 14.83 5.74
C PRO A 68 -19.60 16.15 6.23
N ASP A 69 -18.31 16.14 6.55
CA ASP A 69 -17.57 17.32 7.02
C ASP A 69 -16.88 18.02 5.83
N PRO A 70 -17.27 19.26 5.48
CA PRO A 70 -16.63 20.00 4.40
C PRO A 70 -15.17 20.43 4.72
N LYS A 71 -14.76 20.27 5.97
CA LYS A 71 -13.39 20.54 6.44
C LYS A 71 -12.56 19.26 6.62
N ALA A 72 -13.06 18.11 6.15
CA ALA A 72 -12.30 16.88 6.22
C ALA A 72 -10.92 17.05 5.58
N PRO A 73 -9.86 16.53 6.20
CA PRO A 73 -8.50 16.61 5.65
C PRO A 73 -8.43 16.10 4.21
N SER A 74 -7.65 16.77 3.39
CA SER A 74 -7.34 16.29 2.02
C SER A 74 -6.68 14.92 2.06
N TYR A 75 -6.57 14.26 0.91
CA TYR A 75 -5.85 12.99 0.79
C TYR A 75 -4.43 13.09 1.34
N GLU A 76 -3.69 14.13 0.94
CA GLU A 76 -2.30 14.32 1.37
C GLU A 76 -2.18 14.59 2.86
N GLU A 77 -3.04 15.44 3.42
CA GLU A 77 -3.07 15.69 4.87
C GLU A 77 -3.42 14.43 5.65
N SER A 78 -4.39 13.64 5.18
CA SER A 78 -4.77 12.38 5.80
C SER A 78 -3.62 11.36 5.81
N VAL A 79 -2.91 11.22 4.68
CA VAL A 79 -1.71 10.38 4.58
C VAL A 79 -0.62 10.88 5.52
N GLN A 80 -0.37 12.19 5.58
CA GLN A 80 0.64 12.75 6.45
C GLN A 80 0.31 12.53 7.94
N ILE A 81 -0.94 12.69 8.35
CA ILE A 81 -1.39 12.39 9.72
C ILE A 81 -1.11 10.92 10.06
N ALA A 82 -1.40 9.99 9.15
CA ALA A 82 -1.13 8.57 9.35
C ALA A 82 0.37 8.28 9.52
N VAL A 83 1.20 8.90 8.68
CA VAL A 83 2.67 8.76 8.73
C VAL A 83 3.21 9.27 10.06
N GLU A 84 2.84 10.48 10.48
CA GLU A 84 3.31 11.05 11.74
C GLU A 84 2.86 10.23 12.95
N TRP A 85 1.61 9.77 12.94
CA TRP A 85 1.12 8.90 14.00
C TRP A 85 1.92 7.60 14.12
N ALA A 86 2.15 6.92 12.98
CA ALA A 86 2.89 5.66 12.96
C ALA A 86 4.35 5.84 13.42
N ILE A 87 5.03 6.90 12.96
CA ILE A 87 6.39 7.22 13.37
C ILE A 87 6.46 7.52 14.87
N ALA A 88 5.53 8.32 15.38
CA ALA A 88 5.46 8.62 16.81
C ALA A 88 5.25 7.35 17.64
N TRP A 89 4.37 6.44 17.19
CA TRP A 89 4.15 5.17 17.86
C TRP A 89 5.42 4.31 17.88
N ILE A 90 6.11 4.14 16.73
CA ILE A 90 7.34 3.34 16.64
C ILE A 90 8.44 3.92 17.54
N LEU A 91 8.62 5.24 17.55
CA LEU A 91 9.61 5.91 18.40
C LEU A 91 9.30 5.76 19.91
N ALA A 92 8.02 5.69 20.26
CA ALA A 92 7.59 5.46 21.64
C ALA A 92 7.78 4.00 22.10
N HIS A 93 8.00 3.06 21.17
CA HIS A 93 8.14 1.64 21.44
C HIS A 93 9.48 1.08 20.89
N PRO A 94 10.65 1.61 21.29
CA PRO A 94 11.94 1.36 20.65
C PRO A 94 12.45 -0.09 20.77
N PHE A 95 11.82 -0.89 21.61
CA PHE A 95 12.17 -2.31 21.80
C PHE A 95 11.14 -3.27 21.23
N GLN A 96 10.05 -2.73 20.67
CA GLN A 96 8.98 -3.53 20.09
C GLN A 96 9.31 -3.88 18.64
N THR A 97 9.35 -5.16 18.33
CA THR A 97 9.40 -5.64 16.94
C THR A 97 8.04 -5.46 16.28
N PHE A 98 8.03 -5.06 15.01
CA PHE A 98 6.77 -4.74 14.34
C PHE A 98 6.78 -5.09 12.87
N ALA A 99 5.57 -5.39 12.36
CA ALA A 99 5.24 -5.46 10.95
C ALA A 99 4.28 -4.32 10.58
N MET A 100 4.05 -4.15 9.28
CA MET A 100 3.08 -3.17 8.77
C MET A 100 2.20 -3.81 7.70
N VAL A 101 0.90 -3.47 7.71
CA VAL A 101 -0.06 -3.90 6.67
C VAL A 101 -0.86 -2.69 6.21
N GLY A 102 -0.86 -2.41 4.90
CA GLY A 102 -1.54 -1.24 4.34
C GLY A 102 -2.38 -1.56 3.11
N TYR A 103 -3.50 -0.85 2.95
CA TYR A 103 -4.36 -0.96 1.77
C TYR A 103 -4.62 0.41 1.15
N SER A 104 -4.48 0.54 -0.18
CA SER A 104 -4.85 1.76 -0.93
C SER A 104 -4.14 3.01 -0.36
N GLN A 105 -4.86 4.04 0.09
CA GLN A 105 -4.31 5.22 0.78
C GLN A 105 -3.41 4.80 1.97
N GLY A 106 -3.83 3.78 2.72
CA GLY A 106 -3.04 3.24 3.83
C GLY A 106 -1.75 2.56 3.36
N ALA A 107 -1.74 1.93 2.19
CA ALA A 107 -0.51 1.38 1.60
C ALA A 107 0.47 2.50 1.20
N GLU A 108 -0.03 3.65 0.74
CA GLU A 108 0.81 4.83 0.50
C GLU A 108 1.41 5.37 1.80
N ALA A 109 0.60 5.53 2.85
CA ALA A 109 1.09 5.97 4.16
C ALA A 109 2.13 5.00 4.74
N MET A 110 1.87 3.70 4.69
CA MET A 110 2.81 2.65 5.07
C MET A 110 4.13 2.75 4.28
N SER A 111 4.06 2.97 2.96
CA SER A 111 5.23 3.11 2.10
C SER A 111 6.09 4.31 2.48
N ARG A 112 5.47 5.43 2.88
CA ARG A 112 6.18 6.61 3.38
C ARG A 112 6.88 6.32 4.71
N VAL A 113 6.25 5.58 5.62
CA VAL A 113 6.88 5.11 6.86
C VAL A 113 8.03 4.16 6.56
N LEU A 114 7.85 3.24 5.61
CA LEU A 114 8.90 2.31 5.19
C LEU A 114 10.15 3.05 4.67
N LEU A 115 9.99 4.13 3.90
CA LEU A 115 11.13 4.96 3.48
C LEU A 115 11.90 5.53 4.67
N GLU A 116 11.25 5.91 5.75
CA GLU A 116 11.91 6.39 6.97
C GLU A 116 12.67 5.28 7.70
N ILE A 117 12.29 4.02 7.50
CA ILE A 117 12.94 2.84 8.07
C ILE A 117 14.16 2.43 7.26
N ILE A 118 14.03 2.36 5.92
CA ILE A 118 15.06 1.75 5.06
C ILE A 118 16.09 2.75 4.52
N THR A 119 15.76 4.03 4.49
CA THR A 119 16.66 5.06 3.93
C THR A 119 17.69 5.51 5.00
N PRO A 120 18.99 5.46 4.72
CA PRO A 120 19.99 6.05 5.60
C PRO A 120 19.69 7.51 5.91
N GLY A 121 19.64 7.86 7.20
CA GLY A 121 19.25 9.19 7.66
C GLY A 121 17.73 9.39 7.86
N GLY A 122 16.91 8.42 7.51
CA GLY A 122 15.48 8.42 7.85
C GLY A 122 15.24 8.40 9.36
N ARG A 123 14.12 8.97 9.78
CA ARG A 123 13.77 9.13 11.21
C ARG A 123 13.74 7.82 12.00
N LEU A 124 13.43 6.71 11.33
CA LEU A 124 13.32 5.37 11.92
C LEU A 124 14.49 4.44 11.55
N TYR A 125 15.48 4.91 10.79
CA TYR A 125 16.58 4.07 10.31
C TYR A 125 17.36 3.38 11.43
N HIS A 126 17.48 4.00 12.60
CA HIS A 126 18.14 3.42 13.77
C HIS A 126 17.34 2.28 14.41
N LEU A 127 16.05 2.17 14.16
CA LEU A 127 15.14 1.11 14.62
C LEU A 127 14.81 0.07 13.52
N ARG A 128 15.48 0.12 12.37
CA ARG A 128 15.17 -0.76 11.21
C ARG A 128 15.24 -2.25 11.53
N HIS A 129 16.05 -2.65 12.50
CA HIS A 129 16.17 -4.04 12.96
C HIS A 129 14.93 -4.55 13.71
N ASN A 130 14.06 -3.67 14.18
CA ASN A 130 12.77 -4.04 14.80
C ASN A 130 11.68 -4.28 13.74
N PHE A 131 11.88 -3.83 12.51
CA PHE A 131 10.94 -4.06 11.42
C PHE A 131 11.14 -5.45 10.83
N ILE A 132 10.13 -6.32 10.97
CA ILE A 132 10.19 -7.72 10.51
C ILE A 132 9.66 -7.91 9.08
N GLY A 133 8.92 -6.95 8.53
CA GLY A 133 8.37 -7.02 7.18
C GLY A 133 6.95 -6.49 7.09
N GLY A 134 6.29 -6.72 5.96
CA GLY A 134 4.93 -6.20 5.79
C GLY A 134 4.24 -6.61 4.51
N VAL A 135 3.00 -6.13 4.38
CA VAL A 135 2.13 -6.38 3.24
C VAL A 135 1.50 -5.07 2.79
N THR A 136 1.56 -4.79 1.51
CA THR A 136 0.73 -3.76 0.89
C THR A 136 -0.28 -4.38 -0.07
N VAL A 137 -1.46 -3.80 -0.14
CA VAL A 137 -2.54 -4.22 -1.04
C VAL A 137 -2.96 -3.00 -1.88
N GLY A 138 -2.85 -3.10 -3.20
CA GLY A 138 -3.19 -1.99 -4.10
C GLY A 138 -2.38 -0.72 -3.84
N ASN A 139 -1.07 -0.83 -3.72
CA ASN A 139 -0.16 0.23 -3.28
C ASN A 139 0.10 1.29 -4.35
N PRO A 140 -0.32 2.57 -4.15
CA PRO A 140 0.01 3.66 -5.06
C PRO A 140 1.51 3.94 -5.19
N MET A 141 2.32 3.64 -4.16
CA MET A 141 3.76 3.85 -4.15
C MET A 141 4.56 2.59 -4.47
N ARG A 142 3.95 1.54 -5.02
CA ARG A 142 4.64 0.30 -5.37
C ARG A 142 5.86 0.54 -6.26
N GLU A 143 6.98 -0.07 -5.90
CA GLU A 143 8.19 -0.11 -6.72
C GLU A 143 7.92 -0.83 -8.06
N GLU A 144 8.61 -0.42 -9.11
CA GLU A 144 8.46 -1.02 -10.43
C GLU A 144 8.79 -2.51 -10.40
N ASN A 145 7.84 -3.33 -10.85
CA ASN A 145 7.91 -4.78 -10.92
C ASN A 145 8.10 -5.51 -9.57
N HIS A 146 8.00 -4.81 -8.44
CA HIS A 146 8.02 -5.44 -7.13
C HIS A 146 6.68 -6.11 -6.83
N SER A 147 6.73 -7.31 -6.22
CA SER A 147 5.55 -8.05 -5.74
C SER A 147 5.97 -9.03 -4.64
N GLY A 148 5.26 -10.13 -4.46
CA GLY A 148 5.68 -11.25 -3.60
C GLY A 148 6.06 -12.49 -4.43
N PRO A 149 6.80 -13.45 -3.85
CA PRO A 149 7.15 -14.70 -4.51
C PRO A 149 5.92 -15.45 -5.02
N GLY A 150 5.94 -15.86 -6.29
CA GLY A 150 4.86 -16.63 -6.92
C GLY A 150 3.60 -15.83 -7.25
N LEU A 151 3.56 -14.54 -7.01
CA LEU A 151 2.45 -13.67 -7.43
C LEU A 151 2.44 -13.50 -8.95
N LEU A 152 1.24 -13.54 -9.55
CA LEU A 152 1.04 -13.56 -11.01
C LEU A 152 1.21 -12.18 -11.65
N HIS A 153 0.94 -11.10 -10.91
CA HIS A 153 0.80 -9.76 -11.46
C HIS A 153 1.86 -8.80 -10.90
N SER A 154 3.13 -9.01 -11.25
CA SER A 154 4.25 -8.17 -10.81
C SER A 154 4.54 -6.98 -11.73
N ALA A 155 4.19 -7.07 -13.03
CA ALA A 155 4.53 -6.05 -14.02
C ALA A 155 3.94 -4.67 -13.69
N GLY A 156 4.66 -3.60 -14.09
CA GLY A 156 4.23 -2.22 -13.87
C GLY A 156 4.65 -1.66 -12.52
N ARG A 157 4.05 -0.55 -12.13
CA ARG A 157 4.40 0.22 -10.94
C ARG A 157 3.18 0.88 -10.31
N GLY A 158 3.33 1.42 -9.09
CA GLY A 158 2.30 2.25 -8.46
C GLY A 158 2.02 3.54 -9.22
N ILE A 159 0.81 4.07 -9.03
CA ILE A 159 0.31 5.27 -9.73
C ILE A 159 0.93 6.57 -9.22
N ALA A 160 1.39 6.62 -7.95
CA ALA A 160 1.95 7.83 -7.36
C ALA A 160 3.22 8.30 -8.08
N ALA A 161 3.51 9.61 -8.02
CA ALA A 161 4.74 10.17 -8.58
C ALA A 161 5.98 9.71 -7.83
N LYS A 162 5.95 9.76 -6.49
CA LYS A 162 6.99 9.19 -5.62
C LYS A 162 6.67 7.73 -5.34
N ARG A 163 7.64 6.85 -5.49
CA ARG A 163 7.49 5.40 -5.31
C ARG A 163 8.61 4.85 -4.44
N LEU A 164 8.39 3.67 -3.91
CA LEU A 164 9.43 2.90 -3.25
C LEU A 164 10.54 2.53 -4.24
N THR A 165 11.72 2.37 -3.71
CA THR A 165 12.90 1.80 -4.36
C THR A 165 13.66 0.97 -3.33
N ASN A 166 14.23 -0.14 -3.76
CA ASN A 166 14.91 -1.10 -2.87
C ASN A 166 13.99 -1.61 -1.75
N THR A 167 12.75 -1.94 -2.12
CA THR A 167 11.77 -2.53 -1.20
C THR A 167 12.33 -3.85 -0.66
N PRO A 168 12.39 -4.06 0.67
CA PRO A 168 12.91 -5.30 1.24
C PRO A 168 12.08 -6.51 0.85
N ASP A 169 12.73 -7.68 0.65
CA ASP A 169 12.05 -8.94 0.30
C ASP A 169 11.04 -9.41 1.38
N THR A 170 11.15 -8.89 2.61
CA THR A 170 10.17 -9.14 3.68
C THR A 170 8.89 -8.32 3.54
N VAL A 171 8.84 -7.39 2.59
CA VAL A 171 7.64 -6.63 2.23
C VAL A 171 7.12 -7.15 0.90
N VAL A 172 5.83 -7.47 0.83
CA VAL A 172 5.19 -7.91 -0.41
C VAL A 172 4.12 -6.91 -0.85
N ASP A 173 4.08 -6.65 -2.15
CA ASP A 173 3.03 -5.86 -2.79
C ASP A 173 2.05 -6.79 -3.49
N ILE A 174 0.79 -6.77 -3.07
CA ILE A 174 -0.28 -7.59 -3.64
C ILE A 174 -1.09 -6.74 -4.61
N ILE A 175 -1.19 -7.20 -5.86
CA ILE A 175 -1.87 -6.50 -6.93
C ILE A 175 -2.81 -7.47 -7.65
N ASN A 176 -4.08 -7.09 -7.80
CA ASN A 176 -4.96 -7.71 -8.78
C ASN A 176 -4.63 -7.22 -10.19
N GLU A 177 -4.79 -8.07 -11.18
CA GLU A 177 -4.68 -7.66 -12.58
C GLU A 177 -5.63 -6.50 -12.90
N GLY A 178 -5.09 -5.42 -13.45
CA GLY A 178 -5.85 -4.23 -13.81
C GLY A 178 -6.15 -3.28 -12.66
N ASP A 179 -5.62 -3.51 -11.45
CA ASP A 179 -5.66 -2.49 -10.40
C ASP A 179 -4.75 -1.31 -10.75
N MET A 180 -5.35 -0.25 -11.27
CA MET A 180 -4.62 0.93 -11.73
C MET A 180 -3.83 1.64 -10.63
N TYR A 181 -4.22 1.51 -9.35
CA TYR A 181 -3.47 2.13 -8.25
C TYR A 181 -2.09 1.48 -8.07
N GLY A 182 -2.02 0.16 -8.16
CA GLY A 182 -0.78 -0.59 -8.01
C GLY A 182 -0.12 -1.01 -9.33
N GLN A 183 -0.80 -0.88 -10.47
CA GLN A 183 -0.35 -1.47 -11.75
C GLN A 183 -0.53 -0.53 -12.95
N VAL A 184 0.14 0.63 -12.94
CA VAL A 184 0.27 1.41 -14.18
C VAL A 184 1.42 0.90 -15.04
N PRO A 185 1.36 1.04 -16.38
CA PRO A 185 2.43 0.63 -17.26
C PRO A 185 3.78 1.26 -16.91
N ALA A 186 4.84 0.48 -17.05
CA ALA A 186 6.22 0.87 -16.80
C ALA A 186 7.16 0.10 -17.77
N GLY A 187 8.45 0.26 -17.56
CA GLY A 187 9.46 -0.56 -18.21
C GLY A 187 10.06 0.05 -19.46
N PRO A 188 10.84 -0.76 -20.22
CA PRO A 188 11.74 -0.24 -21.23
C PRO A 188 11.03 0.31 -22.49
N LYS A 189 9.76 -0.05 -22.73
CA LYS A 189 9.03 0.47 -23.89
C LYS A 189 8.60 1.91 -23.63
N VAL A 190 9.06 2.82 -24.48
CA VAL A 190 8.77 4.27 -24.38
C VAL A 190 7.27 4.55 -24.28
N LEU A 191 6.45 3.86 -25.08
CA LEU A 191 4.98 4.05 -25.06
C LEU A 191 4.35 3.61 -23.72
N ASP A 192 4.84 2.53 -23.12
CA ASP A 192 4.32 2.04 -21.82
C ASP A 192 4.70 3.02 -20.71
N LYS A 193 5.96 3.46 -20.70
CA LYS A 193 6.43 4.48 -19.74
C LYS A 193 5.62 5.77 -19.85
N GLN A 194 5.45 6.30 -21.06
CA GLN A 194 4.68 7.54 -21.29
C GLN A 194 3.20 7.37 -20.90
N ALA A 195 2.59 6.21 -21.18
CA ALA A 195 1.22 5.93 -20.76
C ALA A 195 1.09 5.93 -19.23
N GLY A 196 2.01 5.28 -18.53
CA GLY A 196 2.03 5.29 -17.07
C GLY A 196 2.31 6.68 -16.47
N ASP A 197 3.20 7.47 -17.08
CA ASP A 197 3.49 8.84 -16.65
C ASP A 197 2.27 9.76 -16.84
N ASN A 198 1.51 9.60 -17.92
CA ASN A 198 0.25 10.32 -18.15
C ASN A 198 -0.80 9.97 -17.08
N ILE A 199 -0.96 8.68 -16.74
CA ILE A 199 -1.88 8.23 -15.68
C ILE A 199 -1.45 8.83 -14.33
N THR A 200 -0.15 8.79 -14.01
CA THR A 200 0.40 9.41 -12.80
C THR A 200 0.11 10.91 -12.74
N ALA A 201 0.33 11.65 -13.83
CA ALA A 201 0.08 13.09 -13.88
C ALA A 201 -1.39 13.42 -13.58
N CYS A 202 -2.32 12.67 -14.18
CA CYS A 202 -3.76 12.82 -13.92
C CYS A 202 -4.14 12.50 -12.47
N TYR A 203 -3.56 11.41 -11.90
CA TYR A 203 -3.77 11.06 -10.51
C TYR A 203 -3.27 12.17 -9.56
N MET A 204 -2.08 12.69 -9.80
CA MET A 204 -1.51 13.77 -8.98
C MET A 204 -2.34 15.05 -9.04
N ALA A 205 -2.85 15.42 -10.22
CA ALA A 205 -3.76 16.55 -10.37
C ALA A 205 -5.05 16.35 -9.56
N ALA A 206 -5.61 15.15 -9.58
CA ALA A 206 -6.80 14.79 -8.81
C ALA A 206 -6.56 14.92 -7.29
N VAL A 207 -5.46 14.36 -6.80
CA VAL A 207 -5.08 14.41 -5.39
C VAL A 207 -4.84 15.85 -4.92
N GLN A 208 -4.14 16.67 -5.72
CA GLN A 208 -3.85 18.07 -5.40
C GLN A 208 -5.10 18.96 -5.37
N LEU A 209 -6.06 18.70 -6.25
CA LEU A 209 -7.28 19.50 -6.36
C LEU A 209 -8.37 19.05 -5.37
N GLY A 210 -8.14 17.98 -4.60
CA GLY A 210 -9.13 17.42 -3.69
C GLY A 210 -10.41 17.01 -4.41
N LEU A 211 -10.31 16.65 -5.70
CA LEU A 211 -11.45 16.22 -6.47
C LEU A 211 -11.81 14.78 -6.15
N ASP A 212 -13.13 14.51 -6.01
CA ASP A 212 -13.64 13.14 -5.95
C ASP A 212 -13.39 12.47 -7.28
N ILE A 213 -12.31 11.75 -7.26
CA ILE A 213 -12.05 11.05 -8.46
C ILE A 213 -11.60 9.67 -8.06
N ASN A 214 -12.46 8.75 -8.21
CA ASN A 214 -12.06 7.53 -8.83
C ASN A 214 -10.95 7.92 -9.84
N ALA A 215 -9.69 7.59 -9.56
CA ALA A 215 -8.53 8.12 -10.31
C ALA A 215 -8.73 8.02 -11.83
N ALA A 216 -9.50 7.02 -12.28
CA ALA A 216 -9.87 6.82 -13.66
C ALA A 216 -10.87 7.85 -14.18
N THR A 217 -11.80 8.33 -13.37
CA THR A 217 -12.76 9.37 -13.78
C THR A 217 -12.06 10.72 -13.91
N ALA A 218 -11.04 10.99 -13.10
CA ALA A 218 -10.19 12.17 -13.25
C ALA A 218 -9.35 12.13 -14.50
N VAL A 219 -8.68 11.00 -14.71
CA VAL A 219 -7.93 10.77 -15.94
C VAL A 219 -8.86 10.98 -17.14
N LEU A 220 -10.07 10.43 -17.09
CA LEU A 220 -11.03 10.55 -18.18
C LEU A 220 -11.56 11.98 -18.34
N ALA A 221 -11.96 12.66 -17.26
CA ALA A 221 -12.44 14.03 -17.29
C ALA A 221 -11.35 15.00 -17.78
N ALA A 222 -10.12 14.83 -17.33
CA ALA A 222 -8.97 15.60 -17.74
C ALA A 222 -8.62 15.37 -19.23
N LEU A 223 -8.65 14.13 -19.68
CA LEU A 223 -8.32 13.78 -21.07
C LEU A 223 -9.45 14.10 -22.07
N THR A 224 -10.70 14.21 -21.61
CA THR A 224 -11.85 14.58 -22.46
C THR A 224 -12.18 16.06 -22.44
N GLY A 225 -11.40 16.87 -21.72
CA GLY A 225 -11.60 18.32 -21.66
C GLY A 225 -12.82 18.79 -20.88
N LYS A 226 -13.42 17.91 -20.07
CA LYS A 226 -14.55 18.25 -19.22
C LYS A 226 -14.06 18.75 -17.86
N GLY A 227 -14.28 20.03 -17.58
CA GLY A 227 -14.18 20.58 -16.22
C GLY A 227 -12.87 21.25 -15.81
N GLY A 228 -12.33 22.22 -16.53
CA GLY A 228 -11.26 23.11 -16.02
C GLY A 228 -9.91 22.47 -15.63
N LEU A 229 -9.90 21.16 -15.49
CA LEU A 229 -8.73 20.32 -15.23
C LEU A 229 -7.86 20.10 -16.46
N ALA A 230 -8.43 20.26 -17.65
CA ALA A 230 -7.75 19.96 -18.91
C ALA A 230 -6.45 20.75 -19.08
N GLU A 231 -6.44 22.02 -18.72
CA GLU A 231 -5.23 22.86 -18.87
C GLU A 231 -4.14 22.43 -17.92
N GLN A 232 -4.46 22.18 -16.65
CA GLN A 232 -3.47 21.75 -15.64
C GLN A 232 -2.89 20.36 -15.94
N VAL A 233 -3.75 19.45 -16.42
CA VAL A 233 -3.30 18.11 -16.82
C VAL A 233 -2.47 18.16 -18.08
N LEU A 234 -2.83 18.99 -19.07
CA LEU A 234 -2.05 19.18 -20.29
C LEU A 234 -0.64 19.75 -20.01
N GLU A 235 -0.49 20.57 -18.98
CA GLU A 235 0.82 21.03 -18.53
C GLU A 235 1.67 19.93 -17.88
N LEU A 236 1.02 18.98 -17.19
CA LEU A 236 1.66 17.86 -16.51
C LEU A 236 1.97 16.66 -17.41
N LEU A 237 1.29 16.55 -18.55
CA LEU A 237 1.52 15.47 -19.50
C LEU A 237 2.94 15.51 -20.07
N ALA A 238 3.53 14.33 -20.24
CA ALA A 238 4.86 14.17 -20.78
C ALA A 238 4.99 14.85 -22.16
N LYS A 239 5.88 15.82 -22.28
CA LYS A 239 6.16 16.50 -23.56
C LYS A 239 7.35 15.83 -24.26
N PRO A 240 7.29 15.60 -25.59
CA PRO A 240 6.16 15.86 -26.49
C PRO A 240 4.99 14.90 -26.29
N LEU A 241 3.76 15.41 -26.40
CA LEU A 241 2.54 14.61 -26.24
C LEU A 241 2.47 13.50 -27.30
N ASN A 242 2.55 12.25 -26.84
CA ASN A 242 2.43 11.11 -27.73
C ASN A 242 0.97 10.62 -27.76
N VAL A 243 0.30 10.81 -28.90
CA VAL A 243 -1.13 10.48 -29.07
C VAL A 243 -1.41 8.99 -28.83
N VAL A 244 -0.48 8.10 -29.17
CA VAL A 244 -0.62 6.65 -28.95
C VAL A 244 -0.53 6.34 -27.46
N ALA A 245 0.44 6.92 -26.75
CA ALA A 245 0.56 6.77 -25.29
C ALA A 245 -0.65 7.34 -24.55
N LEU A 246 -1.17 8.48 -25.02
CA LEU A 246 -2.40 9.08 -24.49
C LEU A 246 -3.61 8.14 -24.70
N GLY A 247 -3.80 7.62 -25.90
CA GLY A 247 -4.84 6.63 -26.20
C GLY A 247 -4.76 5.40 -25.30
N LYS A 248 -3.55 4.89 -25.06
CA LYS A 248 -3.31 3.79 -24.13
C LYS A 248 -3.71 4.14 -22.69
N SER A 249 -3.36 5.34 -22.22
CA SER A 249 -3.73 5.81 -20.88
C SER A 249 -5.26 5.87 -20.70
N ILE A 250 -5.96 6.41 -21.70
CA ILE A 250 -7.43 6.47 -21.72
C ILE A 250 -8.03 5.05 -21.69
N THR A 251 -7.50 4.14 -22.50
CA THR A 251 -7.99 2.76 -22.54
C THR A 251 -7.85 2.07 -21.17
N ILE A 252 -6.72 2.21 -20.51
CA ILE A 252 -6.49 1.64 -19.18
C ILE A 252 -7.48 2.22 -18.15
N ALA A 253 -7.66 3.53 -18.16
CA ALA A 253 -8.59 4.19 -17.25
C ALA A 253 -10.04 3.73 -17.48
N LEU A 254 -10.48 3.64 -18.75
CA LEU A 254 -11.79 3.14 -19.10
C LEU A 254 -11.99 1.68 -18.69
N GLN A 255 -11.00 0.82 -18.94
CA GLN A 255 -11.05 -0.59 -18.53
C GLN A 255 -11.18 -0.74 -17.02
N PHE A 256 -10.53 0.12 -16.25
CA PHE A 256 -10.59 0.08 -14.79
C PHE A 256 -11.98 0.49 -14.27
N VAL A 257 -12.59 1.58 -14.79
CA VAL A 257 -13.94 2.03 -14.34
C VAL A 257 -15.08 1.21 -14.90
N ALA A 258 -14.89 0.55 -16.05
CA ALA A 258 -15.91 -0.28 -16.69
C ALA A 258 -16.08 -1.67 -16.06
N GLN A 259 -15.31 -1.99 -15.03
CA GLN A 259 -15.46 -3.24 -14.29
C GLN A 259 -16.80 -3.30 -13.53
N ASN A 260 -17.23 -4.50 -13.17
CA ASN A 260 -18.42 -4.70 -12.35
C ASN A 260 -18.05 -5.45 -11.05
N PRO A 261 -18.14 -4.82 -9.88
CA PRO A 261 -18.43 -3.40 -9.66
C PRO A 261 -17.35 -2.47 -10.26
N PRO A 262 -17.63 -1.19 -10.44
CA PRO A 262 -16.61 -0.22 -10.86
C PRO A 262 -15.37 -0.31 -9.98
N THR A 263 -14.17 -0.23 -10.59
CA THR A 263 -12.89 -0.40 -9.89
C THR A 263 -12.68 -1.76 -9.22
N ALA A 264 -13.42 -2.79 -9.63
CA ALA A 264 -13.35 -4.12 -9.04
C ALA A 264 -11.93 -4.65 -8.78
N PRO A 265 -10.91 -4.46 -9.64
CA PRO A 265 -9.56 -4.91 -9.34
C PRO A 265 -9.01 -4.35 -8.03
N HIS A 266 -9.41 -3.13 -7.65
CA HIS A 266 -8.94 -2.48 -6.42
C HIS A 266 -9.70 -2.90 -5.16
N ILE A 267 -10.94 -3.36 -5.30
CA ILE A 267 -11.85 -3.60 -4.17
C ILE A 267 -12.29 -5.06 -4.02
N THR A 268 -11.61 -6.02 -4.66
CA THR A 268 -11.99 -7.44 -4.67
C THR A 268 -10.80 -8.37 -4.42
N TYR A 269 -9.90 -7.96 -3.51
CA TYR A 269 -8.70 -8.72 -3.16
C TYR A 269 -9.01 -10.03 -2.40
N GLU A 270 -10.17 -10.15 -1.82
CA GLU A 270 -10.66 -11.34 -1.14
C GLU A 270 -11.17 -12.44 -2.08
N TRP A 271 -11.42 -12.12 -3.35
CA TRP A 271 -12.05 -13.05 -4.29
C TRP A 271 -11.19 -13.41 -5.50
N ARG A 272 -10.29 -12.50 -5.92
CA ARG A 272 -9.48 -12.70 -7.13
C ARG A 272 -8.22 -13.49 -6.82
N PRO A 273 -7.94 -14.59 -7.54
CA PRO A 273 -6.67 -15.28 -7.43
C PRO A 273 -5.51 -14.39 -7.88
N VAL A 274 -4.47 -14.32 -7.05
CA VAL A 274 -3.23 -13.58 -7.34
C VAL A 274 -2.00 -14.47 -7.37
N HIS A 275 -2.14 -15.75 -7.00
CA HIS A 275 -1.06 -16.73 -6.96
C HIS A 275 -1.40 -17.96 -7.81
N ALA A 276 -0.38 -18.64 -8.33
CA ALA A 276 -0.55 -19.79 -9.24
C ALA A 276 -1.30 -20.98 -8.61
N ASP A 277 -1.30 -21.12 -7.28
CA ASP A 277 -2.05 -22.14 -6.56
C ASP A 277 -3.52 -21.77 -6.30
N GLY A 278 -3.98 -20.61 -6.77
CA GLY A 278 -5.36 -20.14 -6.63
C GLY A 278 -5.63 -19.28 -5.41
N ARG A 279 -4.63 -19.01 -4.54
CA ARG A 279 -4.83 -18.12 -3.38
C ARG A 279 -5.22 -16.71 -3.84
N THR A 280 -6.19 -16.14 -3.12
CA THR A 280 -6.58 -14.74 -3.25
C THR A 280 -5.55 -13.79 -2.63
N GLY A 281 -5.67 -12.49 -2.90
CA GLY A 281 -4.78 -11.49 -2.31
C GLY A 281 -4.77 -11.53 -0.78
N ILE A 282 -5.94 -11.67 -0.17
CA ILE A 282 -6.04 -11.72 1.31
C ILE A 282 -5.47 -13.02 1.86
N GLN A 283 -5.72 -14.17 1.24
CA GLN A 283 -5.14 -15.45 1.67
C GLN A 283 -3.60 -15.43 1.60
N TYR A 284 -3.06 -14.94 0.50
CA TYR A 284 -1.60 -14.80 0.36
C TYR A 284 -1.01 -13.85 1.42
N ALA A 285 -1.69 -12.73 1.70
CA ALA A 285 -1.29 -11.77 2.73
C ALA A 285 -1.24 -12.36 4.13
N VAL A 286 -2.27 -13.16 4.48
CA VAL A 286 -2.36 -13.89 5.76
C VAL A 286 -1.17 -14.83 5.92
N ASP A 287 -0.89 -15.65 4.90
CA ASP A 287 0.22 -16.60 4.91
C ASP A 287 1.57 -15.91 5.05
N HIS A 288 1.78 -14.82 4.28
CA HIS A 288 3.03 -14.06 4.33
C HIS A 288 3.23 -13.41 5.71
N LEU A 289 2.20 -12.75 6.25
CA LEU A 289 2.27 -12.13 7.58
C LEU A 289 2.57 -13.17 8.67
N GLY A 290 1.92 -14.33 8.62
CA GLY A 290 2.21 -15.44 9.53
C GLY A 290 3.64 -15.94 9.41
N ALA A 291 4.15 -16.08 8.19
CA ALA A 291 5.52 -16.55 7.93
C ALA A 291 6.58 -15.59 8.48
N ILE A 292 6.45 -14.27 8.24
CA ILE A 292 7.40 -13.28 8.78
C ILE A 292 7.32 -13.16 10.30
N ALA A 293 6.15 -13.34 10.89
CA ALA A 293 5.97 -13.31 12.35
C ALA A 293 6.53 -14.57 13.05
N ALA A 294 6.56 -15.71 12.37
CA ALA A 294 7.13 -16.95 12.88
C ALA A 294 8.66 -17.07 12.64
N ALA A 295 9.23 -16.22 11.80
CA ALA A 295 10.66 -16.24 11.51
C ALA A 295 11.48 -15.88 12.77
N PRO A 296 12.59 -16.61 13.08
CA PRO A 296 13.46 -16.20 14.17
C PRO A 296 13.99 -14.79 13.91
N ALA A 297 14.00 -13.95 14.96
CA ALA A 297 14.58 -12.62 14.86
C ALA A 297 16.02 -12.75 14.28
N ALA A 298 16.33 -11.97 13.24
CA ALA A 298 17.67 -11.93 12.69
C ALA A 298 18.64 -11.53 13.80
N ALA A 299 19.63 -12.39 14.05
CA ALA A 299 20.64 -12.23 15.11
C ALA A 299 21.60 -11.08 14.82
#